data_b1bee3fcbd8fd4129fb9a27a4397acc7
#
_entry.id   b1bee3fcbd8fd4129fb9a27a4397acc7
#
_cell.length_a   1.000
_cell.length_b   1.000
_cell.length_c   1.000
_cell.angle_alpha   90.00
_cell.angle_beta   90.00
_cell.angle_gamma   90.00
#
_symmetry.space_group_name_H-M   'P 1'
#
loop_
_entity.id
_entity.type
_entity.pdbx_description
1 polymer ?
#
loop_
_entity_poly.entity_id
_entity_poly.type
_entity_poly.pdbx_seq_one_letter_code
_entity_poly.pdbx_strand_id
1 'polypeptide(L)'
;MVSRVLAMMRKEFIQIRRDRRTLAMVLVQPVMLLLLFGYGINTVVDHLDMIVFDESGDFDSRTLIAAFENSGYFDVAAHALSRAELADAIDAGRAKVALHIPPDFGNQVMRGQMGELQLVVDGSDPNVASTASFAAAAVAQSQSVRLTSAMMARRGVSGTAGGIDLRPVVLYNPSMKSVNFMVPSIIALILTFQTLLLTAFAVVREREQGTLEQIIVTPIRTWEFMLGKILPY
;
A
#
# COMPACT_ATOMS: atom_id res chain seq x y z
N MET A 1 -4.09 -15.35 40.47
CA MET A 1 -4.19 -14.38 39.34
C MET A 1 -4.34 -15.11 38.03
N VAL A 2 -3.31 -15.78 37.53
CA VAL A 2 -3.32 -16.55 36.26
C VAL A 2 -4.44 -17.63 36.25
N SER A 3 -4.70 -18.31 37.35
CA SER A 3 -5.73 -19.34 37.45
C SER A 3 -7.13 -18.83 37.20
N ARG A 4 -7.46 -17.57 37.56
CA ARG A 4 -8.80 -16.98 37.36
C ARG A 4 -9.02 -16.62 35.90
N VAL A 5 -8.01 -16.01 35.23
CA VAL A 5 -8.05 -15.73 33.80
C VAL A 5 -8.17 -17.03 33.00
N LEU A 6 -7.38 -18.05 33.36
CA LEU A 6 -7.44 -19.36 32.70
C LEU A 6 -8.80 -20.06 32.87
N ALA A 7 -9.42 -19.97 34.07
CA ALA A 7 -10.75 -20.50 34.28
C ALA A 7 -11.82 -19.80 33.44
N MET A 8 -11.71 -18.48 33.31
CA MET A 8 -12.58 -17.67 32.47
C MET A 8 -12.41 -18.03 30.99
N MET A 9 -11.18 -18.09 30.51
CA MET A 9 -10.85 -18.51 29.13
C MET A 9 -11.42 -19.92 28.84
N ARG A 10 -11.26 -20.87 29.76
CA ARG A 10 -11.80 -22.23 29.60
C ARG A 10 -13.33 -22.23 29.52
N LYS A 11 -13.99 -21.42 30.31
CA LYS A 11 -15.46 -21.26 30.28
C LYS A 11 -15.88 -20.72 28.91
N GLU A 12 -15.27 -19.64 28.42
CA GLU A 12 -15.60 -19.04 27.15
C GLU A 12 -15.32 -20.00 25.97
N PHE A 13 -14.21 -20.72 25.99
CA PHE A 13 -13.90 -21.71 24.96
C PHE A 13 -14.93 -22.84 24.86
N ILE A 14 -15.39 -23.35 26.02
CA ILE A 14 -16.45 -24.37 26.08
C ILE A 14 -17.76 -23.79 25.54
N GLN A 15 -18.05 -22.53 25.85
CA GLN A 15 -19.27 -21.84 25.44
C GLN A 15 -19.29 -21.63 23.92
N ILE A 16 -18.18 -21.14 23.32
CA ILE A 16 -18.03 -20.99 21.86
C ILE A 16 -18.25 -22.33 21.17
N ARG A 17 -17.61 -23.40 21.66
CA ARG A 17 -17.71 -24.73 21.04
C ARG A 17 -19.14 -25.33 21.10
N ARG A 18 -19.91 -24.98 22.11
CA ARG A 18 -21.28 -25.46 22.27
C ARG A 18 -22.32 -24.62 21.54
N ASP A 19 -21.99 -23.39 21.21
CA ASP A 19 -22.90 -22.48 20.53
C ASP A 19 -22.69 -22.53 19.00
N ARG A 20 -23.55 -23.29 18.33
CA ARG A 20 -23.53 -23.45 16.89
C ARG A 20 -23.70 -22.11 16.14
N ARG A 21 -24.44 -21.14 16.71
CA ARG A 21 -24.65 -19.82 16.08
C ARG A 21 -23.37 -18.99 16.12
N THR A 22 -22.73 -18.94 17.29
CA THR A 22 -21.42 -18.27 17.44
C THR A 22 -20.37 -18.93 16.57
N LEU A 23 -20.33 -20.27 16.50
CA LEU A 23 -19.38 -21.00 15.65
C LEU A 23 -19.59 -20.71 14.15
N ALA A 24 -20.86 -20.65 13.72
CA ALA A 24 -21.19 -20.27 12.33
C ALA A 24 -20.72 -18.85 12.01
N MET A 25 -20.96 -17.86 12.90
CA MET A 25 -20.46 -16.49 12.72
C MET A 25 -18.95 -16.43 12.63
N VAL A 26 -18.23 -17.13 13.50
CA VAL A 26 -16.75 -17.17 13.52
C VAL A 26 -16.18 -17.69 12.20
N LEU A 27 -16.88 -18.63 11.55
CA LEU A 27 -16.40 -19.26 10.31
C LEU A 27 -16.91 -18.54 9.05
N VAL A 28 -18.18 -18.13 9.01
CA VAL A 28 -18.81 -17.56 7.81
C VAL A 28 -18.36 -16.11 7.57
N GLN A 29 -18.24 -15.31 8.63
CA GLN A 29 -17.89 -13.90 8.50
C GLN A 29 -16.50 -13.67 7.85
N PRO A 30 -15.41 -14.34 8.26
CA PRO A 30 -14.12 -14.22 7.58
C PRO A 30 -14.17 -14.60 6.11
N VAL A 31 -14.89 -15.67 5.77
CA VAL A 31 -15.04 -16.11 4.38
C VAL A 31 -15.78 -15.06 3.55
N MET A 32 -16.87 -14.48 4.10
CA MET A 32 -17.58 -13.39 3.45
C MET A 32 -16.69 -12.15 3.25
N LEU A 33 -15.90 -11.77 4.26
CA LEU A 33 -14.97 -10.64 4.14
C LEU A 33 -13.90 -10.91 3.08
N LEU A 34 -13.32 -12.12 3.05
CA LEU A 34 -12.36 -12.52 2.02
C LEU A 34 -12.95 -12.42 0.61
N LEU A 35 -14.19 -12.86 0.42
CA LEU A 35 -14.88 -12.77 -0.87
C LEU A 35 -15.17 -11.31 -1.24
N LEU A 36 -15.66 -10.51 -0.30
CA LEU A 36 -16.02 -9.11 -0.53
C LEU A 36 -14.79 -8.26 -0.83
N PHE A 37 -13.72 -8.42 -0.07
CA PHE A 37 -12.48 -7.69 -0.28
C PHE A 37 -11.63 -8.24 -1.43
N GLY A 38 -11.69 -9.54 -1.69
CA GLY A 38 -10.97 -10.16 -2.81
C GLY A 38 -11.54 -9.80 -4.19
N TYR A 39 -12.84 -9.52 -4.27
CA TYR A 39 -13.51 -9.20 -5.54
C TYR A 39 -14.02 -7.75 -5.63
N GLY A 40 -14.19 -7.05 -4.51
CA GLY A 40 -14.94 -5.79 -4.45
C GLY A 40 -14.10 -4.51 -4.42
N ILE A 41 -12.80 -4.58 -4.19
CA ILE A 41 -11.98 -3.38 -4.08
C ILE A 41 -11.21 -3.16 -5.37
N ASN A 42 -11.70 -2.20 -6.15
CA ASN A 42 -10.96 -1.60 -7.26
C ASN A 42 -10.46 -0.24 -6.77
N THR A 43 -9.21 -0.16 -6.34
CA THR A 43 -8.63 1.08 -5.86
C THR A 43 -8.06 1.83 -7.06
N VAL A 44 -8.74 2.88 -7.50
CA VAL A 44 -8.13 3.84 -8.43
C VAL A 44 -7.04 4.58 -7.65
N VAL A 45 -5.81 4.50 -8.13
CA VAL A 45 -4.66 5.16 -7.53
C VAL A 45 -4.29 6.30 -8.46
N ASP A 46 -4.48 7.53 -7.99
CA ASP A 46 -4.12 8.79 -8.63
C ASP A 46 -3.44 9.71 -7.60
N HIS A 47 -2.87 10.82 -8.03
CA HIS A 47 -2.23 11.80 -7.16
C HIS A 47 -1.17 11.19 -6.22
N LEU A 48 -0.22 10.44 -6.81
CA LEU A 48 0.89 9.84 -6.06
C LEU A 48 1.94 10.89 -5.72
N ASP A 49 2.22 11.05 -4.42
CA ASP A 49 3.31 11.92 -3.97
C ASP A 49 4.64 11.45 -4.57
N MET A 50 5.24 12.30 -5.38
CA MET A 50 6.51 12.06 -6.07
C MET A 50 7.57 13.04 -5.59
N ILE A 51 8.77 12.53 -5.31
CA ILE A 51 9.97 13.34 -5.08
C ILE A 51 10.88 13.24 -6.30
N VAL A 52 11.43 14.37 -6.72
CA VAL A 52 12.26 14.43 -7.93
C VAL A 52 13.68 14.86 -7.58
N PHE A 53 14.66 14.11 -8.07
CA PHE A 53 16.07 14.52 -8.07
C PHE A 53 16.53 14.71 -9.51
N ASP A 54 16.60 15.96 -9.94
CA ASP A 54 17.03 16.38 -11.28
C ASP A 54 18.47 16.87 -11.24
N GLU A 55 19.41 16.01 -11.67
CA GLU A 55 20.81 16.36 -11.81
C GLU A 55 21.10 17.06 -13.14
N SER A 56 20.22 16.94 -14.15
CA SER A 56 20.39 17.57 -15.46
C SER A 56 20.08 19.05 -15.43
N GLY A 57 18.97 19.44 -14.80
CA GLY A 57 18.54 20.83 -14.62
C GLY A 57 18.29 21.57 -15.93
N ASP A 58 18.15 20.87 -17.05
CA ASP A 58 17.98 21.44 -18.37
C ASP A 58 16.51 21.65 -18.80
N PHE A 59 16.28 22.07 -20.01
CA PHE A 59 14.92 22.28 -20.53
C PHE A 59 14.19 20.98 -20.72
N ASP A 60 14.85 19.90 -21.15
CA ASP A 60 14.24 18.63 -21.46
C ASP A 60 13.85 17.90 -20.16
N SER A 61 14.68 17.98 -19.10
CA SER A 61 14.35 17.44 -17.77
C SER A 61 13.15 18.13 -17.14
N ARG A 62 13.10 19.47 -17.20
CA ARG A 62 11.95 20.25 -16.69
C ARG A 62 10.65 19.96 -17.44
N THR A 63 10.75 19.80 -18.78
CA THR A 63 9.59 19.45 -19.61
C THR A 63 9.08 18.05 -19.25
N LEU A 64 9.99 17.13 -18.97
CA LEU A 64 9.63 15.79 -18.52
C LEU A 64 8.94 15.81 -17.16
N ILE A 65 9.50 16.53 -16.18
CA ILE A 65 8.88 16.67 -14.84
C ILE A 65 7.46 17.24 -14.97
N ALA A 66 7.30 18.32 -15.76
CA ALA A 66 5.98 18.88 -16.02
C ALA A 66 5.02 17.89 -16.71
N ALA A 67 5.53 16.97 -17.54
CA ALA A 67 4.70 15.92 -18.13
C ALA A 67 4.25 14.87 -17.11
N PHE A 68 5.07 14.55 -16.12
CA PHE A 68 4.67 13.71 -15.01
C PHE A 68 3.56 14.37 -14.19
N GLU A 69 3.71 15.64 -13.80
CA GLU A 69 2.69 16.40 -13.06
C GLU A 69 1.36 16.50 -13.85
N ASN A 70 1.45 16.88 -15.13
CA ASN A 70 0.27 17.04 -15.98
C ASN A 70 -0.43 15.71 -16.33
N SER A 71 0.17 14.58 -16.00
CA SER A 71 -0.46 13.27 -16.22
C SER A 71 -1.66 12.99 -15.28
N GLY A 72 -1.73 13.72 -14.15
CA GLY A 72 -2.73 13.51 -13.10
C GLY A 72 -2.49 12.30 -12.20
N TYR A 73 -1.43 11.52 -12.49
CA TYR A 73 -1.05 10.38 -11.65
C TYR A 73 -0.03 10.73 -10.58
N PHE A 74 0.75 11.81 -10.78
CA PHE A 74 1.87 12.18 -9.92
C PHE A 74 1.77 13.64 -9.49
N ASP A 75 1.93 13.87 -8.19
CA ASP A 75 2.07 15.20 -7.61
C ASP A 75 3.52 15.37 -7.13
N VAL A 76 4.25 16.35 -7.69
CA VAL A 76 5.61 16.63 -7.26
C VAL A 76 5.58 17.34 -5.91
N ALA A 77 5.73 16.56 -4.83
CA ALA A 77 5.69 17.05 -3.45
C ALA A 77 6.97 17.79 -3.05
N ALA A 78 8.13 17.40 -3.60
CA ALA A 78 9.42 17.99 -3.27
C ALA A 78 10.48 17.72 -4.33
N HIS A 79 11.54 18.55 -4.33
CA HIS A 79 12.77 18.31 -5.06
C HIS A 79 13.88 17.91 -4.10
N ALA A 80 14.51 16.76 -4.34
CA ALA A 80 15.65 16.28 -3.57
C ALA A 80 16.94 16.88 -4.08
N LEU A 81 17.91 17.04 -3.18
CA LEU A 81 19.25 17.53 -3.48
C LEU A 81 20.28 16.39 -3.61
N SER A 82 19.88 15.16 -3.26
CA SER A 82 20.75 13.98 -3.32
C SER A 82 19.95 12.69 -3.49
N ARG A 83 20.64 11.63 -3.96
CA ARG A 83 20.06 10.28 -4.01
C ARG A 83 19.71 9.72 -2.63
N ALA A 84 20.46 10.08 -1.59
CA ALA A 84 20.17 9.65 -0.23
C ALA A 84 18.82 10.22 0.23
N GLU A 85 18.54 11.47 -0.10
CA GLU A 85 17.26 12.12 0.23
C GLU A 85 16.06 11.47 -0.49
N LEU A 86 16.25 10.96 -1.71
CA LEU A 86 15.21 10.16 -2.39
C LEU A 86 14.89 8.88 -1.61
N ALA A 87 15.93 8.13 -1.20
CA ALA A 87 15.75 6.90 -0.43
C ALA A 87 15.09 7.18 0.91
N ASP A 88 15.57 8.19 1.65
CA ASP A 88 15.02 8.60 2.94
C ASP A 88 13.56 9.06 2.84
N ALA A 89 13.17 9.68 1.71
CA ALA A 89 11.78 10.10 1.49
C ALA A 89 10.84 8.91 1.29
N ILE A 90 11.27 7.90 0.56
CA ILE A 90 10.51 6.64 0.37
C ILE A 90 10.44 5.87 1.68
N ASP A 91 11.57 5.67 2.37
CA ASP A 91 11.65 4.93 3.63
C ASP A 91 10.81 5.59 4.75
N ALA A 92 10.77 6.92 4.77
CA ALA A 92 9.93 7.69 5.70
C ALA A 92 8.46 7.77 5.28
N GLY A 93 8.06 7.21 4.12
CA GLY A 93 6.71 7.27 3.59
C GLY A 93 6.24 8.66 3.17
N ARG A 94 7.17 9.62 2.96
CA ARG A 94 6.88 10.99 2.53
C ARG A 94 6.58 11.09 1.04
N ALA A 95 7.05 10.11 0.26
CA ALA A 95 6.72 9.95 -1.15
C ALA A 95 6.51 8.47 -1.47
N LYS A 96 5.65 8.19 -2.45
CA LYS A 96 5.42 6.83 -2.97
C LYS A 96 6.28 6.53 -4.18
N VAL A 97 6.72 7.59 -4.85
CA VAL A 97 7.50 7.51 -6.08
C VAL A 97 8.67 8.49 -5.97
N ALA A 98 9.85 8.06 -6.43
CA ALA A 98 10.99 8.94 -6.60
C ALA A 98 11.51 8.86 -8.02
N LEU A 99 11.65 10.01 -8.67
CA LEU A 99 12.19 10.15 -10.02
C LEU A 99 13.60 10.72 -9.96
N HIS A 100 14.57 9.99 -10.50
CA HIS A 100 15.94 10.47 -10.65
C HIS A 100 16.25 10.67 -12.14
N ILE A 101 16.67 11.87 -12.46
CA ILE A 101 17.10 12.28 -13.81
C ILE A 101 18.62 12.50 -13.77
N PRO A 102 19.42 11.65 -14.43
CA PRO A 102 20.87 11.78 -14.45
C PRO A 102 21.37 13.07 -15.14
N PRO A 103 22.60 13.54 -14.85
CA PRO A 103 23.13 14.79 -15.39
C PRO A 103 23.32 14.77 -16.93
N ASP A 104 23.46 13.58 -17.51
CA ASP A 104 23.66 13.44 -18.97
C ASP A 104 22.36 13.33 -19.78
N PHE A 105 21.18 13.38 -19.11
CA PHE A 105 19.89 13.14 -19.75
C PHE A 105 19.66 14.02 -20.99
N GLY A 106 19.75 15.33 -20.85
CA GLY A 106 19.54 16.26 -21.99
C GLY A 106 20.58 16.11 -23.08
N ASN A 107 21.84 15.82 -22.73
CA ASN A 107 22.89 15.56 -23.70
C ASN A 107 22.62 14.29 -24.51
N GLN A 108 22.14 13.21 -23.87
CA GLN A 108 21.75 11.98 -24.54
C GLN A 108 20.60 12.23 -25.51
N VAL A 109 19.57 12.93 -25.05
CA VAL A 109 18.40 13.31 -25.84
C VAL A 109 18.84 14.15 -27.05
N MET A 110 19.67 15.18 -26.85
CA MET A 110 20.14 16.03 -27.95
C MET A 110 20.98 15.27 -29.01
N ARG A 111 21.72 14.24 -28.60
CA ARG A 111 22.49 13.38 -29.51
C ARG A 111 21.64 12.36 -30.24
N GLY A 112 20.35 12.23 -29.91
CA GLY A 112 19.46 11.20 -30.45
C GLY A 112 19.68 9.81 -29.80
N GLN A 113 20.25 9.79 -28.63
CA GLN A 113 20.42 8.58 -27.80
C GLN A 113 19.23 8.40 -26.87
N MET A 114 19.12 7.23 -26.22
CA MET A 114 18.14 6.98 -25.19
C MET A 114 18.53 7.74 -23.92
N GLY A 115 17.68 8.66 -23.46
CA GLY A 115 17.83 9.32 -22.16
C GLY A 115 17.42 8.38 -21.05
N GLU A 116 18.34 8.04 -20.17
CA GLU A 116 18.07 7.12 -19.05
C GLU A 116 17.38 7.86 -17.89
N LEU A 117 16.35 7.23 -17.30
CA LEU A 117 15.66 7.69 -16.11
C LEU A 117 15.55 6.54 -15.12
N GLN A 118 15.68 6.84 -13.85
CA GLN A 118 15.42 5.88 -12.79
C GLN A 118 14.15 6.28 -12.04
N LEU A 119 13.19 5.35 -11.98
CA LEU A 119 11.99 5.48 -11.18
C LEU A 119 12.08 4.51 -10.00
N VAL A 120 12.06 5.02 -8.78
CA VAL A 120 11.99 4.21 -7.57
C VAL A 120 10.56 4.28 -7.05
N VAL A 121 9.97 3.12 -6.77
CA VAL A 121 8.58 3.01 -6.34
C VAL A 121 8.50 2.22 -5.03
N ASP A 122 7.70 2.73 -4.09
CA ASP A 122 7.34 2.00 -2.88
C ASP A 122 6.43 0.82 -3.23
N GLY A 123 6.97 -0.39 -3.18
CA GLY A 123 6.26 -1.63 -3.48
C GLY A 123 5.50 -2.23 -2.30
N SER A 124 5.39 -1.52 -1.19
CA SER A 124 4.63 -1.99 -0.01
C SER A 124 3.18 -2.25 -0.37
N ASP A 125 2.57 -1.38 -1.19
CA ASP A 125 1.27 -1.62 -1.82
C ASP A 125 1.46 -1.94 -3.32
N PRO A 126 1.21 -3.18 -3.76
CA PRO A 126 1.40 -3.58 -5.16
C PRO A 126 0.44 -2.89 -6.15
N ASN A 127 -0.72 -2.40 -5.70
CA ASN A 127 -1.63 -1.65 -6.57
C ASN A 127 -1.03 -0.28 -6.88
N VAL A 128 -0.51 0.40 -5.86
CA VAL A 128 0.23 1.67 -6.00
C VAL A 128 1.44 1.47 -6.90
N ALA A 129 2.25 0.44 -6.62
CA ALA A 129 3.48 0.18 -7.37
C ALA A 129 3.23 -0.14 -8.85
N SER A 130 2.20 -0.95 -9.15
CA SER A 130 1.84 -1.28 -10.53
C SER A 130 1.29 -0.06 -11.26
N THR A 131 0.38 0.70 -10.65
CA THR A 131 -0.19 1.91 -11.25
C THR A 131 0.90 2.95 -11.52
N ALA A 132 1.78 3.22 -10.55
CA ALA A 132 2.91 4.14 -10.70
C ALA A 132 3.82 3.73 -11.86
N SER A 133 4.17 2.43 -11.93
CA SER A 133 5.06 1.92 -12.97
C SER A 133 4.43 2.02 -14.36
N PHE A 134 3.14 1.67 -14.51
CA PHE A 134 2.42 1.79 -15.80
C PHE A 134 2.22 3.24 -16.20
N ALA A 135 1.81 4.12 -15.29
CA ALA A 135 1.62 5.53 -15.56
C ALA A 135 2.94 6.19 -15.96
N ALA A 136 4.03 5.91 -15.23
CA ALA A 136 5.34 6.44 -15.55
C ALA A 136 5.85 5.97 -16.91
N ALA A 137 5.65 4.70 -17.25
CA ALA A 137 6.00 4.17 -18.57
C ALA A 137 5.19 4.85 -19.69
N ALA A 138 3.89 5.12 -19.47
CA ALA A 138 3.04 5.82 -20.43
C ALA A 138 3.51 7.28 -20.65
N VAL A 139 3.88 8.00 -19.56
CA VAL A 139 4.44 9.34 -19.64
C VAL A 139 5.79 9.32 -20.38
N ALA A 140 6.71 8.42 -20.03
CA ALA A 140 8.00 8.28 -20.69
C ALA A 140 7.84 7.97 -22.19
N GLN A 141 6.92 7.07 -22.54
CA GLN A 141 6.61 6.73 -23.94
C GLN A 141 6.05 7.93 -24.71
N SER A 142 5.11 8.68 -24.13
CA SER A 142 4.54 9.87 -24.78
C SER A 142 5.59 10.94 -25.04
N GLN A 143 6.49 11.17 -24.09
CA GLN A 143 7.61 12.10 -24.24
C GLN A 143 8.65 11.58 -25.23
N SER A 144 8.93 10.28 -25.29
CA SER A 144 9.79 9.68 -26.31
C SER A 144 9.27 9.97 -27.72
N VAL A 145 7.97 9.82 -27.96
CA VAL A 145 7.35 10.14 -29.26
C VAL A 145 7.48 11.62 -29.58
N ARG A 146 7.26 12.51 -28.61
CA ARG A 146 7.43 13.97 -28.79
C ARG A 146 8.88 14.35 -29.16
N LEU A 147 9.84 13.81 -28.41
CA LEU A 147 11.28 14.06 -28.64
C LEU A 147 11.68 13.55 -30.02
N THR A 148 11.28 12.34 -30.38
CA THR A 148 11.55 11.75 -31.69
C THR A 148 10.97 12.58 -32.82
N SER A 149 9.71 13.00 -32.72
CA SER A 149 9.05 13.83 -33.74
C SER A 149 9.71 15.22 -33.90
N ALA A 150 10.08 15.83 -32.77
CA ALA A 150 10.80 17.11 -32.77
C ALA A 150 12.19 17.01 -33.42
N MET A 151 12.94 15.91 -33.20
CA MET A 151 14.22 15.64 -33.83
C MET A 151 14.10 15.40 -35.33
N MET A 152 13.09 14.61 -35.75
CA MET A 152 12.82 14.38 -37.18
C MET A 152 12.50 15.69 -37.90
N ALA A 153 11.69 16.56 -37.29
CA ALA A 153 11.37 17.88 -37.85
C ALA A 153 12.58 18.80 -37.97
N ARG A 154 13.55 18.71 -37.04
CA ARG A 154 14.77 19.57 -37.06
C ARG A 154 15.87 19.07 -38.01
N ARG A 155 16.05 17.75 -38.12
CA ARG A 155 17.18 17.15 -38.85
C ARG A 155 16.82 16.59 -40.22
N GLY A 156 15.55 16.43 -40.57
CA GLY A 156 15.10 15.87 -41.85
C GLY A 156 15.57 14.44 -42.12
N VAL A 157 16.00 13.70 -41.08
CA VAL A 157 16.59 12.38 -41.20
C VAL A 157 15.62 11.35 -40.60
N SER A 158 15.26 10.38 -41.45
CA SER A 158 14.60 9.14 -41.00
C SER A 158 15.64 8.20 -40.40
N GLY A 159 15.98 8.39 -39.14
CA GLY A 159 16.89 7.54 -38.39
C GLY A 159 16.20 7.03 -37.08
N THR A 160 16.76 6.01 -36.46
CA THR A 160 16.41 5.61 -35.12
C THR A 160 16.64 6.78 -34.17
N ALA A 161 15.61 7.58 -33.92
CA ALA A 161 15.70 8.66 -32.97
C ALA A 161 15.71 8.04 -31.56
N GLY A 162 16.53 8.61 -30.68
CA GLY A 162 16.56 8.26 -29.27
C GLY A 162 15.18 8.46 -28.62
N GLY A 163 15.02 7.90 -27.47
CA GLY A 163 13.78 8.01 -26.67
C GLY A 163 14.14 8.14 -25.20
N ILE A 164 13.23 7.77 -24.35
CA ILE A 164 13.41 7.72 -22.91
C ILE A 164 13.43 6.25 -22.49
N ASP A 165 14.49 5.84 -21.82
CA ASP A 165 14.63 4.53 -21.16
C ASP A 165 14.30 4.68 -19.68
N LEU A 166 13.08 4.35 -19.32
CA LEU A 166 12.62 4.39 -17.95
C LEU A 166 12.93 3.06 -17.25
N ARG A 167 13.74 3.11 -16.19
CA ARG A 167 14.13 1.94 -15.39
C ARG A 167 13.41 1.93 -14.04
N PRO A 168 12.28 1.24 -13.92
CA PRO A 168 11.59 1.15 -12.65
C PRO A 168 12.32 0.20 -11.69
N VAL A 169 12.50 0.65 -10.45
CA VAL A 169 13.01 -0.14 -9.32
C VAL A 169 11.95 -0.15 -8.24
N VAL A 170 11.35 -1.30 -8.01
CA VAL A 170 10.32 -1.48 -6.98
C VAL A 170 10.97 -1.95 -5.71
N LEU A 171 10.88 -1.16 -4.64
CA LEU A 171 11.39 -1.50 -3.32
C LEU A 171 10.39 -2.39 -2.56
N TYR A 172 10.86 -3.12 -1.55
CA TYR A 172 10.12 -3.98 -0.60
C TYR A 172 9.37 -5.16 -1.23
N ASN A 173 8.78 -5.01 -2.43
CA ASN A 173 8.06 -6.09 -3.12
C ASN A 173 8.36 -6.09 -4.62
N PRO A 174 9.60 -6.42 -5.05
CA PRO A 174 10.02 -6.34 -6.46
C PRO A 174 9.18 -7.19 -7.41
N SER A 175 8.55 -8.24 -6.91
CA SER A 175 7.67 -9.11 -7.70
C SER A 175 6.23 -8.60 -7.82
N MET A 176 5.90 -7.46 -7.20
CA MET A 176 4.56 -6.83 -7.15
C MET A 176 3.44 -7.84 -6.78
N LYS A 177 3.74 -8.80 -5.90
CA LYS A 177 2.75 -9.80 -5.49
C LYS A 177 1.76 -9.19 -4.52
N SER A 178 0.51 -9.04 -4.95
CA SER A 178 -0.60 -8.53 -4.14
C SER A 178 -0.83 -9.34 -2.86
N VAL A 179 -0.50 -10.64 -2.87
CA VAL A 179 -0.60 -11.53 -1.71
C VAL A 179 0.22 -11.03 -0.52
N ASN A 180 1.42 -10.45 -0.75
CA ASN A 180 2.31 -9.95 0.30
C ASN A 180 1.70 -8.78 1.08
N PHE A 181 0.83 -8.00 0.44
CA PHE A 181 0.13 -6.87 1.04
C PHE A 181 -1.28 -7.25 1.52
N MET A 182 -2.07 -7.92 0.67
CA MET A 182 -3.48 -8.20 0.95
C MET A 182 -3.66 -9.20 2.09
N VAL A 183 -2.84 -10.25 2.17
CA VAL A 183 -3.02 -11.29 3.19
C VAL A 183 -2.82 -10.75 4.60
N PRO A 184 -1.73 -10.05 4.95
CA PRO A 184 -1.58 -9.44 6.27
C PRO A 184 -2.68 -8.44 6.59
N SER A 185 -3.08 -7.61 5.63
CA SER A 185 -4.12 -6.59 5.81
C SER A 185 -5.49 -7.21 6.10
N ILE A 186 -5.87 -8.25 5.35
CA ILE A 186 -7.13 -8.96 5.54
C ILE A 186 -7.13 -9.71 6.87
N ILE A 187 -6.02 -10.36 7.25
CA ILE A 187 -5.89 -11.02 8.54
C ILE A 187 -6.09 -10.02 9.68
N ALA A 188 -5.41 -8.89 9.64
CA ALA A 188 -5.55 -7.83 10.65
C ALA A 188 -6.99 -7.32 10.75
N LEU A 189 -7.65 -7.11 9.61
CA LEU A 189 -9.04 -6.67 9.53
C LEU A 189 -9.99 -7.72 10.12
N ILE A 190 -9.84 -8.99 9.73
CA ILE A 190 -10.64 -10.09 10.24
C ILE A 190 -10.50 -10.20 11.77
N LEU A 191 -9.25 -10.21 12.28
CA LEU A 191 -8.99 -10.29 13.72
C LEU A 191 -9.63 -9.13 14.47
N THR A 192 -9.54 -7.91 13.95
CA THR A 192 -10.14 -6.73 14.56
C THR A 192 -11.65 -6.84 14.64
N PHE A 193 -12.32 -7.12 13.52
CA PHE A 193 -13.78 -7.25 13.50
C PHE A 193 -14.28 -8.44 14.30
N GLN A 194 -13.60 -9.57 14.22
CA GLN A 194 -13.97 -10.78 14.91
C GLN A 194 -13.90 -10.57 16.44
N THR A 195 -12.78 -10.05 16.92
CA THR A 195 -12.59 -9.76 18.35
C THR A 195 -13.62 -8.77 18.87
N LEU A 196 -13.88 -7.68 18.11
CA LEU A 196 -14.86 -6.66 18.50
C LEU A 196 -16.28 -7.24 18.61
N LEU A 197 -16.73 -7.93 17.56
CA LEU A 197 -18.10 -8.46 17.50
C LEU A 197 -18.32 -9.56 18.53
N LEU A 198 -17.40 -10.54 18.61
CA LEU A 198 -17.57 -11.66 19.54
C LEU A 198 -17.49 -11.21 20.98
N THR A 199 -16.59 -10.25 21.30
CA THR A 199 -16.53 -9.67 22.64
C THR A 199 -17.82 -8.93 22.99
N ALA A 200 -18.35 -8.12 22.05
CA ALA A 200 -19.62 -7.42 22.25
C ALA A 200 -20.77 -8.41 22.49
N PHE A 201 -20.92 -9.43 21.66
CA PHE A 201 -21.93 -10.47 21.82
C PHE A 201 -21.77 -11.25 23.14
N ALA A 202 -20.54 -11.58 23.53
CA ALA A 202 -20.29 -12.28 24.78
C ALA A 202 -20.70 -11.44 25.99
N VAL A 203 -20.48 -10.13 25.98
CA VAL A 203 -20.91 -9.23 27.09
C VAL A 203 -22.43 -9.07 27.11
N VAL A 204 -23.06 -8.85 25.94
CA VAL A 204 -24.52 -8.71 25.83
C VAL A 204 -25.22 -9.98 26.32
N ARG A 205 -24.75 -11.15 25.91
CA ARG A 205 -25.30 -12.45 26.36
C ARG A 205 -25.26 -12.62 27.87
N GLU A 206 -24.15 -12.25 28.52
CA GLU A 206 -24.06 -12.35 29.97
C GLU A 206 -25.01 -11.40 30.66
N ARG A 207 -25.26 -10.22 30.11
CA ARG A 207 -26.25 -9.28 30.61
C ARG A 207 -27.66 -9.84 30.48
N GLU A 208 -28.01 -10.42 29.32
CA GLU A 208 -29.33 -11.02 29.07
C GLU A 208 -29.59 -12.26 29.95
N GLN A 209 -28.56 -13.03 30.26
CA GLN A 209 -28.65 -14.23 31.10
C GLN A 209 -28.57 -13.92 32.61
N GLY A 210 -28.37 -12.65 33.02
CA GLY A 210 -28.21 -12.25 34.41
C GLY A 210 -26.90 -12.74 35.04
N THR A 211 -25.98 -13.31 34.27
CA THR A 211 -24.71 -13.83 34.80
C THR A 211 -23.69 -12.73 35.05
N LEU A 212 -23.87 -11.53 34.46
CA LEU A 212 -23.02 -10.39 34.69
C LEU A 212 -23.02 -9.94 36.17
N GLU A 213 -24.19 -9.93 36.79
CA GLU A 213 -24.35 -9.61 38.21
C GLU A 213 -23.62 -10.59 39.11
N GLN A 214 -23.65 -11.88 38.77
CA GLN A 214 -22.93 -12.92 39.50
C GLN A 214 -21.40 -12.75 39.37
N ILE A 215 -20.93 -12.29 38.23
CA ILE A 215 -19.50 -12.01 38.00
C ILE A 215 -19.03 -10.79 38.80
N ILE A 216 -19.85 -9.74 38.89
CA ILE A 216 -19.52 -8.51 39.63
C ILE A 216 -19.35 -8.78 41.14
N VAL A 217 -20.11 -9.71 41.73
CA VAL A 217 -19.94 -10.10 43.13
C VAL A 217 -18.75 -11.02 43.40
N THR A 218 -18.10 -11.54 42.36
CA THR A 218 -16.87 -12.33 42.50
C THR A 218 -15.63 -11.45 42.67
N PRO A 219 -14.58 -11.91 43.38
CA PRO A 219 -13.34 -11.13 43.52
C PRO A 219 -12.47 -11.13 42.27
N ILE A 220 -13.09 -10.93 41.10
CA ILE A 220 -12.41 -10.82 39.80
C ILE A 220 -12.18 -9.34 39.50
N ARG A 221 -10.97 -8.96 39.12
CA ARG A 221 -10.67 -7.60 38.69
C ARG A 221 -11.14 -7.38 37.26
N THR A 222 -11.54 -6.14 36.91
CA THR A 222 -12.08 -5.79 35.60
C THR A 222 -11.14 -6.21 34.45
N TRP A 223 -9.84 -6.05 34.62
CA TRP A 223 -8.87 -6.45 33.61
C TRP A 223 -8.73 -7.98 33.46
N GLU A 224 -8.88 -8.78 34.56
CA GLU A 224 -8.90 -10.25 34.52
C GLU A 224 -10.13 -10.76 33.75
N PHE A 225 -11.26 -10.08 33.92
CA PHE A 225 -12.49 -10.35 33.20
C PHE A 225 -12.30 -10.04 31.69
N MET A 226 -11.79 -8.85 31.36
CA MET A 226 -11.57 -8.44 29.98
C MET A 226 -10.60 -9.37 29.24
N LEU A 227 -9.43 -9.66 29.82
CA LEU A 227 -8.47 -10.59 29.23
C LEU A 227 -9.05 -12.01 29.08
N GLY A 228 -9.75 -12.49 30.11
CA GLY A 228 -10.37 -13.81 30.04
C GLY A 228 -11.45 -13.95 28.98
N LYS A 229 -12.04 -12.82 28.56
CA LYS A 229 -13.03 -12.79 27.47
C LYS A 229 -12.39 -12.60 26.08
N ILE A 230 -11.44 -11.69 25.94
CA ILE A 230 -10.87 -11.33 24.63
C ILE A 230 -9.96 -12.45 24.09
N LEU A 231 -9.14 -13.06 24.96
CA LEU A 231 -8.13 -14.04 24.52
C LEU A 231 -8.68 -15.32 23.86
N PRO A 232 -9.88 -15.85 24.23
CA PRO A 232 -10.44 -17.03 23.55
C PRO A 232 -11.00 -16.76 22.15
N TYR A 233 -11.32 -15.49 21.85
CA TYR A 233 -11.84 -15.04 20.56
C TYR A 233 -10.74 -14.54 19.65
#